data_bc970e72f53ff18c3bef4db7b180cce2
#
_entry.id   bc970e72f53ff18c3bef4db7b180cce2
#
_cell.length_a   1.000
_cell.length_b   1.000
_cell.length_c   1.000
_cell.angle_alpha   90.00
_cell.angle_beta   90.00
_cell.angle_gamma   90.00
#
_symmetry.space_group_name_H-M   'P 1'
#
loop_
_entity.id
_entity.type
_entity.pdbx_description
1 polymer ?
#
loop_
_entity_poly.entity_id
_entity_poly.type
_entity_poly.pdbx_seq_one_letter_code
_entity_poly.pdbx_strand_id
1 'polypeptide(L)'
;PFYGLAVVCIDDPVIRGLLPDIGRATITYGYSDDADVQVMDFTQEAQRSRFRVRRQDGSLLEVTLNLPGRHNALNAAAAIAVATEDGIEDEAIIAALARFEGVGRRFQHYGTYPVGDGNAMLVDDYGHHPSEVRVTINAARAGWADRRLVMIFQPHRYTRTRDLYEDFAEVLSKVDVLIVLEVYAAGETPIPGADGRALCRSIRQRGQLEPVFVATPAEVPAVLADLLHPGDLVLTQGAGNVGALARTLADLQLDVGQMKQKG
;
A
#
# COMPACT_ATOMS: atom_id res chain seq x y z
N PRO A 1 -10.96 -23.72 16.87
CA PRO A 1 -10.68 -24.85 17.78
C PRO A 1 -9.98 -24.35 19.06
N PHE A 2 -10.24 -25.00 20.19
CA PHE A 2 -9.64 -24.63 21.47
C PHE A 2 -8.11 -24.84 21.51
N TYR A 3 -7.58 -25.67 20.62
CA TYR A 3 -6.16 -25.97 20.44
C TYR A 3 -5.47 -25.06 19.41
N GLY A 4 -6.17 -24.04 18.90
CA GLY A 4 -5.59 -23.11 17.94
C GLY A 4 -4.70 -22.06 18.59
N LEU A 5 -3.75 -21.53 17.81
CA LEU A 5 -2.89 -20.40 18.16
C LEU A 5 -3.45 -19.10 17.56
N ALA A 6 -3.37 -18.02 18.31
CA ALA A 6 -3.61 -16.67 17.81
C ALA A 6 -2.27 -15.93 17.64
N VAL A 7 -1.97 -15.43 16.45
CA VAL A 7 -0.80 -14.58 16.19
C VAL A 7 -1.32 -13.16 15.93
N VAL A 8 -1.01 -12.22 16.82
CA VAL A 8 -1.67 -10.89 16.85
C VAL A 8 -0.67 -9.74 16.92
N CYS A 9 -0.95 -8.66 16.18
CA CYS A 9 -0.15 -7.44 16.18
C CYS A 9 -0.51 -6.54 17.37
N ILE A 10 0.41 -6.38 18.32
CA ILE A 10 0.16 -5.55 19.50
C ILE A 10 0.51 -4.06 19.32
N ASP A 11 1.01 -3.67 18.15
CA ASP A 11 1.15 -2.26 17.80
C ASP A 11 -0.21 -1.60 17.54
N ASP A 12 -1.26 -2.39 17.27
CA ASP A 12 -2.63 -1.90 17.19
C ASP A 12 -3.24 -1.84 18.59
N PRO A 13 -3.67 -0.65 19.06
CA PRO A 13 -4.19 -0.48 20.42
C PRO A 13 -5.51 -1.22 20.65
N VAL A 14 -6.32 -1.44 19.61
CA VAL A 14 -7.58 -2.21 19.72
C VAL A 14 -7.26 -3.68 19.94
N ILE A 15 -6.36 -4.25 19.12
CA ILE A 15 -5.92 -5.64 19.28
C ILE A 15 -5.27 -5.84 20.64
N ARG A 16 -4.40 -4.92 21.08
CA ARG A 16 -3.78 -4.96 22.41
C ARG A 16 -4.81 -4.99 23.53
N GLY A 17 -5.88 -4.19 23.41
CA GLY A 17 -6.98 -4.17 24.37
C GLY A 17 -7.80 -5.46 24.43
N LEU A 18 -7.81 -6.25 23.35
CA LEU A 18 -8.53 -7.52 23.25
C LEU A 18 -7.72 -8.73 23.76
N LEU A 19 -6.40 -8.59 24.02
CA LEU A 19 -5.56 -9.70 24.46
C LEU A 19 -6.12 -10.48 25.67
N PRO A 20 -6.65 -9.83 26.73
CA PRO A 20 -7.20 -10.55 27.89
C PRO A 20 -8.41 -11.42 27.56
N ASP A 21 -9.12 -11.11 26.48
CA ASP A 21 -10.35 -11.81 26.07
C ASP A 21 -10.05 -12.96 25.09
N ILE A 22 -8.81 -13.14 24.66
CA ILE A 22 -8.41 -14.22 23.77
C ILE A 22 -8.22 -15.51 24.56
N GLY A 23 -9.24 -16.37 24.61
CA GLY A 23 -9.25 -17.64 25.36
C GLY A 23 -8.41 -18.76 24.72
N ARG A 24 -7.19 -18.48 24.19
CA ARG A 24 -6.29 -19.47 23.59
C ARG A 24 -4.84 -19.05 23.68
N ALA A 25 -3.91 -19.94 23.36
CA ALA A 25 -2.49 -19.59 23.25
C ALA A 25 -2.32 -18.45 22.24
N THR A 26 -1.51 -17.47 22.61
CA THR A 26 -1.33 -16.24 21.81
C THR A 26 0.15 -15.96 21.68
N ILE A 27 0.60 -15.66 20.47
CA ILE A 27 1.91 -15.05 20.18
C ILE A 27 1.65 -13.64 19.69
N THR A 28 2.30 -12.69 20.33
CA THR A 28 2.23 -11.27 19.97
C THR A 28 3.39 -10.91 19.06
N TYR A 29 3.13 -10.04 18.07
CA TYR A 29 4.19 -9.45 17.26
C TYR A 29 4.02 -7.96 17.09
N GLY A 30 5.11 -7.26 16.79
CA GLY A 30 5.08 -5.82 16.64
C GLY A 30 6.46 -5.18 16.63
N TYR A 31 6.49 -3.84 16.55
CA TYR A 31 7.67 -3.04 16.86
C TYR A 31 7.80 -2.78 18.37
N SER A 32 6.75 -3.01 19.10
CA SER A 32 6.67 -2.79 20.54
C SER A 32 7.65 -3.70 21.28
N ASP A 33 8.32 -3.16 22.34
CA ASP A 33 9.36 -3.88 23.08
C ASP A 33 8.83 -5.09 23.85
N ASP A 34 7.55 -5.12 24.15
CA ASP A 34 6.83 -6.18 24.85
C ASP A 34 6.22 -7.25 23.92
N ALA A 35 6.46 -7.15 22.60
CA ALA A 35 6.06 -8.19 21.66
C ALA A 35 6.93 -9.45 21.79
N ASP A 36 6.30 -10.64 21.74
CA ASP A 36 7.00 -11.94 21.74
C ASP A 36 7.90 -12.08 20.50
N VAL A 37 7.45 -11.56 19.36
CA VAL A 37 8.18 -11.49 18.09
C VAL A 37 8.34 -10.01 17.70
N GLN A 38 9.46 -9.42 18.11
CA GLN A 38 9.72 -7.99 17.94
C GLN A 38 10.48 -7.68 16.65
N VAL A 39 9.98 -6.74 15.86
CA VAL A 39 10.70 -6.16 14.71
C VAL A 39 11.58 -5.02 15.18
N MET A 40 12.87 -5.09 14.86
CA MET A 40 13.90 -4.12 15.25
C MET A 40 14.71 -3.63 14.05
N ASP A 41 15.34 -2.47 14.19
CA ASP A 41 16.34 -1.93 13.26
C ASP A 41 15.89 -1.90 11.78
N PHE A 42 14.62 -1.58 11.57
CA PHE A 42 14.04 -1.50 10.23
C PHE A 42 14.71 -0.41 9.40
N THR A 43 15.23 -0.81 8.25
CA THR A 43 15.75 0.08 7.20
C THR A 43 15.10 -0.26 5.87
N GLN A 44 14.94 0.74 5.01
CA GLN A 44 14.42 0.55 3.65
C GLN A 44 15.32 1.26 2.65
N GLU A 45 15.67 0.55 1.59
CA GLU A 45 16.39 1.06 0.44
C GLU A 45 15.59 0.70 -0.83
N ALA A 46 14.95 1.69 -1.42
CA ALA A 46 14.00 1.49 -2.51
C ALA A 46 12.97 0.39 -2.16
N GLN A 47 12.91 -0.68 -2.95
CA GLN A 47 11.98 -1.79 -2.77
C GLN A 47 12.42 -2.80 -1.70
N ARG A 48 13.66 -2.74 -1.24
CA ARG A 48 14.20 -3.71 -0.29
C ARG A 48 14.14 -3.20 1.14
N SER A 49 13.63 -4.03 2.05
CA SER A 49 13.66 -3.79 3.50
C SER A 49 14.62 -4.74 4.18
N ARG A 50 15.32 -4.26 5.21
CA ARG A 50 16.15 -5.04 6.11
C ARG A 50 15.76 -4.73 7.53
N PHE A 51 15.68 -5.76 8.38
CA PHE A 51 15.33 -5.63 9.78
C PHE A 51 15.78 -6.86 10.55
N ARG A 52 15.78 -6.75 11.88
CA ARG A 52 16.00 -7.90 12.77
C ARG A 52 14.67 -8.27 13.43
N VAL A 53 14.52 -9.55 13.70
CA VAL A 53 13.39 -10.08 14.48
C VAL A 53 13.93 -10.77 15.71
N ARG A 54 13.58 -10.28 16.90
CA ARG A 54 13.85 -10.92 18.18
C ARG A 54 12.65 -11.79 18.53
N ARG A 55 12.89 -13.06 18.87
CA ARG A 55 11.86 -13.98 19.35
C ARG A 55 11.84 -14.04 20.88
N GLN A 56 10.82 -14.69 21.44
CA GLN A 56 10.62 -14.79 22.89
C GLN A 56 11.79 -15.50 23.63
N ASP A 57 12.46 -16.44 22.98
CA ASP A 57 13.65 -17.13 23.50
C ASP A 57 14.93 -16.27 23.45
N GLY A 58 14.83 -15.06 22.96
CA GLY A 58 15.95 -14.13 22.79
C GLY A 58 16.75 -14.33 21.50
N SER A 59 16.43 -15.32 20.68
CA SER A 59 17.08 -15.52 19.38
C SER A 59 16.80 -14.37 18.41
N LEU A 60 17.77 -14.07 17.54
CA LEU A 60 17.70 -12.97 16.57
C LEU A 60 17.81 -13.52 15.15
N LEU A 61 16.88 -13.13 14.31
CA LEU A 61 16.91 -13.37 12.87
C LEU A 61 17.23 -12.08 12.12
N GLU A 62 18.17 -12.12 11.19
CA GLU A 62 18.40 -11.03 10.23
C GLU A 62 17.59 -11.29 8.97
N VAL A 63 16.67 -10.40 8.67
CA VAL A 63 15.71 -10.56 7.58
C VAL A 63 15.94 -9.55 6.49
N THR A 64 15.99 -10.03 5.25
CA THR A 64 15.90 -9.21 4.03
C THR A 64 14.60 -9.55 3.32
N LEU A 65 13.83 -8.54 2.96
CA LEU A 65 12.55 -8.68 2.29
C LEU A 65 12.52 -7.79 1.04
N ASN A 66 12.07 -8.34 -0.10
CA ASN A 66 11.96 -7.58 -1.36
C ASN A 66 10.63 -6.80 -1.46
N LEU A 67 10.13 -6.32 -0.34
CA LEU A 67 8.95 -5.47 -0.25
C LEU A 67 9.27 -4.23 0.60
N PRO A 68 8.81 -3.04 0.18
CA PRO A 68 8.99 -1.81 0.94
C PRO A 68 7.94 -1.68 2.05
N GLY A 69 8.26 -0.88 3.06
CA GLY A 69 7.32 -0.44 4.09
C GLY A 69 7.34 -1.27 5.36
N ARG A 70 7.23 -0.56 6.48
CA ARG A 70 7.20 -1.12 7.83
C ARG A 70 6.10 -2.16 8.05
N HIS A 71 4.95 -1.98 7.39
CA HIS A 71 3.83 -2.93 7.46
C HIS A 71 4.18 -4.31 6.87
N ASN A 72 5.04 -4.37 5.84
CA ASN A 72 5.50 -5.64 5.29
C ASN A 72 6.50 -6.34 6.21
N ALA A 73 7.28 -5.61 7.00
CA ALA A 73 8.10 -6.21 8.06
C ALA A 73 7.21 -6.80 9.18
N LEU A 74 6.09 -6.16 9.53
CA LEU A 74 5.09 -6.75 10.44
C LEU A 74 4.44 -8.01 9.86
N ASN A 75 4.08 -8.00 8.58
CA ASN A 75 3.55 -9.20 7.91
C ASN A 75 4.57 -10.35 7.91
N ALA A 76 5.86 -10.04 7.68
CA ALA A 76 6.94 -11.03 7.77
C ALA A 76 7.12 -11.54 9.20
N ALA A 77 7.02 -10.68 10.22
CA ALA A 77 7.09 -11.10 11.63
C ALA A 77 5.97 -12.08 12.00
N ALA A 78 4.75 -11.82 11.51
CA ALA A 78 3.64 -12.76 11.68
C ALA A 78 3.93 -14.12 11.01
N ALA A 79 4.47 -14.10 9.79
CA ALA A 79 4.85 -15.34 9.09
C ALA A 79 5.99 -16.07 9.79
N ILE A 80 6.99 -15.37 10.34
CA ILE A 80 8.07 -15.94 11.16
C ILE A 80 7.49 -16.58 12.41
N ALA A 81 6.55 -15.92 13.12
CA ALA A 81 5.91 -16.48 14.31
C ALA A 81 5.23 -17.81 14.01
N VAL A 82 4.43 -17.88 12.94
CA VAL A 82 3.74 -19.10 12.52
C VAL A 82 4.74 -20.19 12.11
N ALA A 83 5.75 -19.86 11.29
CA ALA A 83 6.73 -20.83 10.81
C ALA A 83 7.58 -21.40 11.96
N THR A 84 7.94 -20.56 12.96
CA THR A 84 8.66 -21.01 14.16
C THR A 84 7.83 -22.00 14.96
N GLU A 85 6.53 -21.75 15.16
CA GLU A 85 5.62 -22.66 15.86
C GLU A 85 5.42 -23.99 15.11
N ASP A 86 5.45 -23.95 13.78
CA ASP A 86 5.41 -25.16 12.93
C ASP A 86 6.76 -25.91 12.88
N GLY A 87 7.78 -25.43 13.58
CA GLY A 87 9.10 -26.07 13.65
C GLY A 87 9.92 -25.94 12.37
N ILE A 88 9.69 -24.90 11.57
CA ILE A 88 10.48 -24.62 10.36
C ILE A 88 11.84 -24.04 10.78
N GLU A 89 12.91 -24.56 10.20
CA GLU A 89 14.28 -24.11 10.47
C GLU A 89 14.52 -22.67 10.00
N ASP A 90 15.32 -21.91 10.74
CA ASP A 90 15.59 -20.50 10.52
C ASP A 90 16.13 -20.20 9.11
N GLU A 91 17.03 -21.04 8.60
CA GLU A 91 17.60 -20.90 7.26
C GLU A 91 16.53 -20.99 6.18
N ALA A 92 15.53 -21.85 6.36
CA ALA A 92 14.42 -21.98 5.42
C ALA A 92 13.50 -20.75 5.45
N ILE A 93 13.21 -20.23 6.65
CA ILE A 93 12.41 -19.02 6.86
C ILE A 93 13.08 -17.82 6.18
N ILE A 94 14.37 -17.59 6.50
CA ILE A 94 15.16 -16.47 5.95
C ILE A 94 15.24 -16.57 4.42
N ALA A 95 15.53 -17.75 3.89
CA ALA A 95 15.63 -17.98 2.45
C ALA A 95 14.30 -17.79 1.73
N ALA A 96 13.17 -18.16 2.35
CA ALA A 96 11.85 -17.93 1.77
C ALA A 96 11.51 -16.43 1.71
N LEU A 97 11.73 -15.69 2.79
CA LEU A 97 11.50 -14.24 2.86
C LEU A 97 12.37 -13.47 1.87
N ALA A 98 13.65 -13.83 1.73
CA ALA A 98 14.58 -13.19 0.82
C ALA A 98 14.21 -13.41 -0.66
N ARG A 99 13.53 -14.50 -0.98
CA ARG A 99 13.05 -14.83 -2.33
C ARG A 99 11.61 -14.40 -2.62
N PHE A 100 10.89 -13.97 -1.59
CA PHE A 100 9.50 -13.57 -1.74
C PHE A 100 9.39 -12.27 -2.53
N GLU A 101 8.76 -12.33 -3.69
CA GLU A 101 8.57 -11.19 -4.59
C GLU A 101 7.25 -10.45 -4.36
N GLY A 102 6.51 -10.84 -3.32
CA GLY A 102 5.23 -10.24 -2.97
C GLY A 102 4.02 -10.96 -3.59
N VAL A 103 2.87 -10.38 -3.34
CA VAL A 103 1.59 -10.77 -3.94
C VAL A 103 1.21 -9.72 -4.96
N GLY A 104 0.59 -10.12 -6.05
CA GLY A 104 0.11 -9.20 -7.07
C GLY A 104 -0.72 -8.07 -6.46
N ARG A 105 -0.50 -6.86 -6.95
CA ARG A 105 -1.14 -5.65 -6.45
C ARG A 105 -0.83 -5.29 -4.98
N ARG A 106 0.36 -5.65 -4.47
CA ARG A 106 0.89 -5.21 -3.17
C ARG A 106 2.23 -4.51 -3.41
N PHE A 107 2.19 -3.21 -3.61
CA PHE A 107 3.30 -2.38 -4.07
C PHE A 107 4.01 -3.01 -5.28
N GLN A 108 3.22 -3.52 -6.23
CA GLN A 108 3.72 -4.24 -7.39
C GLN A 108 4.38 -3.28 -8.36
N HIS A 109 5.68 -3.44 -8.56
CA HIS A 109 6.44 -2.68 -9.57
C HIS A 109 6.19 -3.25 -10.96
N TYR A 110 5.58 -2.45 -11.85
CA TYR A 110 5.32 -2.81 -13.24
C TYR A 110 6.49 -2.50 -14.17
N GLY A 111 7.27 -1.49 -13.83
CA GLY A 111 8.43 -1.09 -14.64
C GLY A 111 8.86 0.35 -14.39
N THR A 112 9.98 0.71 -14.99
CA THR A 112 10.48 2.07 -15.09
C THR A 112 10.62 2.40 -16.56
N TYR A 113 9.92 3.44 -17.01
CA TYR A 113 9.74 3.76 -18.42
C TYR A 113 10.34 5.13 -18.75
N PRO A 114 10.89 5.34 -19.96
CA PRO A 114 11.38 6.64 -20.40
C PRO A 114 10.28 7.69 -20.43
N VAL A 115 10.53 8.86 -19.87
CA VAL A 115 9.62 10.02 -19.91
C VAL A 115 10.47 11.27 -20.10
N GLY A 116 10.33 11.97 -21.23
CA GLY A 116 11.15 13.12 -21.55
C GLY A 116 12.64 12.79 -21.54
N ASP A 117 13.42 13.54 -20.78
CA ASP A 117 14.87 13.33 -20.59
C ASP A 117 15.23 12.44 -19.39
N GLY A 118 14.24 11.81 -18.77
CA GLY A 118 14.44 10.92 -17.62
C GLY A 118 13.55 9.68 -17.69
N ASN A 119 13.02 9.28 -16.54
CA ASN A 119 12.15 8.11 -16.43
C ASN A 119 11.05 8.31 -15.37
N ALA A 120 9.96 7.55 -15.48
CA ALA A 120 8.94 7.41 -14.44
C ALA A 120 8.77 5.95 -14.05
N MET A 121 8.51 5.69 -12.78
CA MET A 121 8.26 4.36 -12.23
C MET A 121 6.76 4.13 -12.08
N LEU A 122 6.27 2.94 -12.47
CA LEU A 122 4.87 2.56 -12.31
C LEU A 122 4.73 1.47 -11.25
N VAL A 123 3.85 1.73 -10.26
CA VAL A 123 3.52 0.83 -9.16
C VAL A 123 2.01 0.69 -9.04
N ASP A 124 1.52 -0.51 -8.70
CA ASP A 124 0.11 -0.77 -8.37
C ASP A 124 -0.04 -1.34 -6.97
N ASP A 125 -1.06 -0.87 -6.26
CA ASP A 125 -1.40 -1.37 -4.94
C ASP A 125 -2.92 -1.60 -4.78
N TYR A 126 -3.30 -2.66 -4.09
CA TYR A 126 -4.70 -3.03 -3.87
C TYR A 126 -5.36 -2.24 -2.73
N GLY A 127 -4.58 -1.57 -1.89
CA GLY A 127 -5.06 -0.85 -0.72
C GLY A 127 -6.22 0.08 -1.04
N HIS A 128 -7.29 -0.04 -0.26
CA HIS A 128 -8.55 0.65 -0.48
C HIS A 128 -9.20 1.14 0.83
N HIS A 129 -8.53 0.97 1.95
CA HIS A 129 -8.86 1.57 3.25
C HIS A 129 -7.87 2.72 3.53
N PRO A 130 -8.25 3.83 4.20
CA PRO A 130 -7.33 4.94 4.47
C PRO A 130 -6.01 4.53 5.15
N SER A 131 -6.06 3.54 6.06
CA SER A 131 -4.85 3.00 6.70
C SER A 131 -3.93 2.28 5.70
N GLU A 132 -4.49 1.50 4.76
CA GLU A 132 -3.71 0.85 3.69
C GLU A 132 -3.11 1.89 2.74
N VAL A 133 -3.90 2.90 2.35
CA VAL A 133 -3.41 4.02 1.51
C VAL A 133 -2.27 4.76 2.21
N ARG A 134 -2.38 5.02 3.51
CA ARG A 134 -1.36 5.69 4.32
C ARG A 134 -0.04 4.91 4.33
N VAL A 135 -0.08 3.59 4.56
CA VAL A 135 1.16 2.80 4.64
C VAL A 135 1.83 2.66 3.27
N THR A 136 1.05 2.62 2.18
CA THR A 136 1.58 2.61 0.81
C THR A 136 2.25 3.93 0.45
N ILE A 137 1.62 5.08 0.74
CA ILE A 137 2.22 6.41 0.55
C ILE A 137 3.51 6.53 1.37
N ASN A 138 3.50 6.11 2.64
CA ASN A 138 4.68 6.17 3.50
C ASN A 138 5.82 5.28 2.97
N ALA A 139 5.51 4.09 2.44
CA ALA A 139 6.50 3.20 1.83
C ALA A 139 7.11 3.81 0.56
N ALA A 140 6.29 4.46 -0.28
CA ALA A 140 6.75 5.19 -1.46
C ALA A 140 7.67 6.35 -1.09
N ARG A 141 7.28 7.18 -0.12
CA ARG A 141 8.08 8.31 0.36
C ARG A 141 9.41 7.88 0.99
N ALA A 142 9.40 6.77 1.76
CA ALA A 142 10.62 6.26 2.39
C ALA A 142 11.60 5.65 1.39
N GLY A 143 11.11 4.97 0.35
CA GLY A 143 11.96 4.29 -0.63
C GLY A 143 12.41 5.18 -1.79
N TRP A 144 11.67 6.26 -2.08
CA TRP A 144 11.89 7.13 -3.25
C TRP A 144 11.62 8.60 -2.88
N ALA A 145 12.31 9.09 -1.86
CA ALA A 145 12.10 10.41 -1.27
C ALA A 145 12.22 11.57 -2.29
N ASP A 146 13.09 11.42 -3.28
CA ASP A 146 13.36 12.45 -4.29
C ASP A 146 12.36 12.40 -5.48
N ARG A 147 11.48 11.41 -5.51
CA ARG A 147 10.48 11.29 -6.59
C ARG A 147 9.17 12.00 -6.23
N ARG A 148 8.61 12.71 -7.19
CA ARG A 148 7.26 13.24 -7.12
C ARG A 148 6.27 12.07 -7.17
N LEU A 149 5.35 12.00 -6.21
CA LEU A 149 4.35 10.93 -6.11
C LEU A 149 3.06 11.35 -6.84
N VAL A 150 2.82 10.73 -7.99
CA VAL A 150 1.61 10.89 -8.80
C VAL A 150 0.68 9.72 -8.50
N MET A 151 -0.43 9.96 -7.81
CA MET A 151 -1.35 8.91 -7.39
C MET A 151 -2.62 8.92 -8.23
N ILE A 152 -3.03 7.74 -8.69
CA ILE A 152 -4.32 7.48 -9.33
C ILE A 152 -5.11 6.60 -8.37
N PHE A 153 -6.08 7.20 -7.70
CA PHE A 153 -6.86 6.52 -6.66
C PHE A 153 -8.28 6.23 -7.10
N GLN A 154 -8.75 5.00 -6.90
CA GLN A 154 -10.14 4.62 -7.08
C GLN A 154 -10.77 4.24 -5.75
N PRO A 155 -11.70 5.07 -5.23
CA PRO A 155 -12.47 4.68 -4.06
C PRO A 155 -13.28 3.40 -4.33
N HIS A 156 -13.46 2.56 -3.33
CA HIS A 156 -14.14 1.29 -3.45
C HIS A 156 -15.29 1.19 -2.45
N ARG A 157 -16.53 1.08 -2.94
CA ARG A 157 -17.81 1.14 -2.23
C ARG A 157 -18.19 2.54 -1.75
N TYR A 158 -19.42 2.92 -2.00
CA TYR A 158 -19.97 4.20 -1.55
C TYR A 158 -20.09 4.28 -0.03
N THR A 159 -20.49 3.17 0.62
CA THR A 159 -20.59 3.11 2.09
C THR A 159 -19.25 3.39 2.75
N ARG A 160 -18.17 2.74 2.32
CA ARG A 160 -16.82 2.98 2.85
C ARG A 160 -16.36 4.40 2.58
N THR A 161 -16.59 4.92 1.38
CA THR A 161 -16.20 6.29 1.02
C THR A 161 -16.92 7.30 1.90
N ARG A 162 -18.21 7.10 2.22
CA ARG A 162 -18.97 7.94 3.15
C ARG A 162 -18.44 7.83 4.58
N ASP A 163 -18.28 6.61 5.09
CA ASP A 163 -17.98 6.36 6.51
C ASP A 163 -16.57 6.78 6.90
N LEU A 164 -15.62 6.74 5.95
CA LEU A 164 -14.22 7.11 6.14
C LEU A 164 -13.80 8.34 5.31
N TYR A 165 -14.77 9.22 5.03
CA TYR A 165 -14.60 10.32 4.08
C TYR A 165 -13.48 11.27 4.47
N GLU A 166 -13.43 11.71 5.72
CA GLU A 166 -12.41 12.62 6.24
C GLU A 166 -11.03 11.99 6.27
N ASP A 167 -10.96 10.70 6.61
CA ASP A 167 -9.71 9.93 6.61
C ASP A 167 -9.13 9.81 5.19
N PHE A 168 -10.00 9.58 4.18
CA PHE A 168 -9.57 9.60 2.78
C PHE A 168 -9.10 10.99 2.35
N ALA A 169 -9.85 12.04 2.67
CA ALA A 169 -9.46 13.40 2.32
C ALA A 169 -8.10 13.77 2.95
N GLU A 170 -7.85 13.36 4.20
CA GLU A 170 -6.58 13.61 4.88
C GLU A 170 -5.42 12.85 4.21
N VAL A 171 -5.58 11.53 4.01
CA VAL A 171 -4.47 10.70 3.53
C VAL A 171 -4.11 11.00 2.07
N LEU A 172 -5.11 11.23 1.22
CA LEU A 172 -4.91 11.54 -0.20
C LEU A 172 -4.30 12.94 -0.42
N SER A 173 -4.43 13.85 0.55
CA SER A 173 -3.76 15.16 0.49
C SER A 173 -2.23 15.09 0.67
N LYS A 174 -1.66 13.92 0.94
CA LYS A 174 -0.21 13.73 1.22
C LYS A 174 0.63 13.38 -0.02
N VAL A 175 0.01 13.34 -1.19
CA VAL A 175 0.69 13.11 -2.48
C VAL A 175 0.96 14.41 -3.22
N ASP A 176 1.80 14.41 -4.25
CA ASP A 176 2.13 15.63 -4.99
C ASP A 176 1.16 15.90 -6.13
N VAL A 177 0.65 14.85 -6.76
CA VAL A 177 -0.38 14.90 -7.80
C VAL A 177 -1.39 13.80 -7.53
N LEU A 178 -2.68 14.13 -7.62
CA LEU A 178 -3.75 13.19 -7.37
C LEU A 178 -4.79 13.20 -8.51
N ILE A 179 -5.00 12.03 -9.08
CA ILE A 179 -6.13 11.72 -9.95
C ILE A 179 -7.09 10.85 -9.16
N VAL A 180 -8.35 11.26 -9.03
CA VAL A 180 -9.40 10.49 -8.35
C VAL A 180 -10.40 9.99 -9.38
N LEU A 181 -10.60 8.69 -9.40
CA LEU A 181 -11.63 8.05 -10.23
C LEU A 181 -12.99 8.08 -9.54
N GLU A 182 -14.04 7.81 -10.32
CA GLU A 182 -15.35 7.53 -9.73
C GLU A 182 -15.30 6.26 -8.86
N VAL A 183 -16.15 6.23 -7.84
CA VAL A 183 -16.24 5.09 -6.90
C VAL A 183 -16.55 3.80 -7.65
N TYR A 184 -15.76 2.77 -7.42
CA TYR A 184 -16.11 1.42 -7.83
C TYR A 184 -17.20 0.89 -6.90
N ALA A 185 -18.41 0.79 -7.42
CA ALA A 185 -19.62 0.54 -6.62
C ALA A 185 -19.64 -0.84 -5.92
N ALA A 186 -19.02 -1.88 -6.50
CA ALA A 186 -19.04 -3.26 -5.98
C ALA A 186 -20.44 -3.76 -5.62
N GLY A 187 -21.45 -3.41 -6.45
CA GLY A 187 -22.85 -3.79 -6.26
C GLY A 187 -23.67 -2.84 -5.37
N GLU A 188 -23.07 -1.78 -4.82
CA GLU A 188 -23.79 -0.77 -4.06
C GLU A 188 -24.47 0.27 -4.96
N THR A 189 -25.56 0.87 -4.46
CA THR A 189 -26.17 2.04 -5.10
C THR A 189 -25.40 3.30 -4.74
N PRO A 190 -25.32 4.31 -5.65
CA PRO A 190 -24.69 5.58 -5.36
C PRO A 190 -25.28 6.26 -4.12
N ILE A 191 -24.38 6.83 -3.29
CA ILE A 191 -24.73 7.62 -2.12
C ILE A 191 -24.39 9.08 -2.41
N PRO A 192 -25.35 10.02 -2.39
CA PRO A 192 -25.09 11.43 -2.63
C PRO A 192 -23.99 11.99 -1.70
N GLY A 193 -22.99 12.65 -2.28
CA GLY A 193 -21.86 13.22 -1.54
C GLY A 193 -20.73 12.25 -1.19
N ALA A 194 -20.88 10.94 -1.49
CA ALA A 194 -19.85 9.93 -1.29
C ALA A 194 -19.20 9.49 -2.61
N ASP A 195 -19.12 10.37 -3.58
CA ASP A 195 -18.57 10.14 -4.91
C ASP A 195 -17.14 10.74 -5.05
N GLY A 196 -16.46 10.37 -6.12
CA GLY A 196 -15.11 10.84 -6.39
C GLY A 196 -15.01 12.35 -6.57
N ARG A 197 -16.05 13.00 -7.13
CA ARG A 197 -16.11 14.46 -7.29
C ARG A 197 -16.24 15.19 -5.95
N ALA A 198 -17.06 14.64 -5.05
CA ALA A 198 -17.20 15.17 -3.70
C ALA A 198 -15.87 15.09 -2.94
N LEU A 199 -15.18 13.95 -3.04
CA LEU A 199 -13.86 13.75 -2.43
C LEU A 199 -12.84 14.76 -2.95
N CYS A 200 -12.78 14.99 -4.27
CA CYS A 200 -11.94 16.04 -4.87
C CYS A 200 -12.25 17.44 -4.32
N ARG A 201 -13.54 17.80 -4.15
CA ARG A 201 -13.93 19.09 -3.57
C ARG A 201 -13.40 19.27 -2.15
N SER A 202 -13.53 18.25 -1.30
CA SER A 202 -13.04 18.31 0.10
C SER A 202 -11.52 18.39 0.18
N ILE A 203 -10.80 17.65 -0.67
CA ILE A 203 -9.34 17.72 -0.73
C ILE A 203 -8.91 19.12 -1.17
N ARG A 204 -9.56 19.69 -2.19
CA ARG A 204 -9.27 21.05 -2.67
C ARG A 204 -9.51 22.11 -1.59
N GLN A 205 -10.57 21.96 -0.80
CA GLN A 205 -10.89 22.89 0.29
C GLN A 205 -9.83 22.89 1.40
N ARG A 206 -9.04 21.82 1.54
CA ARG A 206 -7.88 21.78 2.45
C ARG A 206 -6.70 22.61 1.98
N GLY A 207 -6.70 23.04 0.72
CA GLY A 207 -5.73 24.00 0.15
C GLY A 207 -4.32 23.45 -0.06
N GLN A 208 -4.09 22.16 0.09
CA GLN A 208 -2.77 21.55 -0.04
C GLN A 208 -2.52 20.92 -1.42
N LEU A 209 -3.59 20.57 -2.14
CA LEU A 209 -3.53 19.81 -3.38
C LEU A 209 -4.72 20.16 -4.28
N GLU A 210 -4.49 20.24 -5.59
CA GLU A 210 -5.52 20.36 -6.62
C GLU A 210 -5.77 19.00 -7.29
N PRO A 211 -6.71 18.19 -6.79
CA PRO A 211 -6.99 16.88 -7.36
C PRO A 211 -7.76 17.00 -8.69
N VAL A 212 -7.43 16.11 -9.61
CA VAL A 212 -8.12 15.95 -10.90
C VAL A 212 -9.13 14.81 -10.78
N PHE A 213 -10.40 15.09 -11.03
CA PHE A 213 -11.42 14.03 -11.13
C PHE A 213 -11.47 13.47 -12.55
N VAL A 214 -11.48 12.15 -12.68
CA VAL A 214 -11.65 11.44 -13.95
C VAL A 214 -12.78 10.42 -13.80
N ALA A 215 -13.76 10.46 -14.69
CA ALA A 215 -14.97 9.65 -14.54
C ALA A 215 -14.71 8.16 -14.77
N THR A 216 -13.89 7.82 -15.76
CA THR A 216 -13.62 6.43 -16.13
C THR A 216 -12.12 6.14 -16.22
N PRO A 217 -11.68 4.89 -15.93
CA PRO A 217 -10.28 4.52 -16.12
C PRO A 217 -9.75 4.70 -17.55
N ALA A 218 -10.63 4.66 -18.54
CA ALA A 218 -10.24 4.82 -19.95
C ALA A 218 -9.71 6.23 -20.26
N GLU A 219 -10.19 7.26 -19.56
CA GLU A 219 -9.77 8.65 -19.74
C GLU A 219 -8.42 8.96 -19.04
N VAL A 220 -7.99 8.12 -18.10
CA VAL A 220 -6.80 8.39 -17.28
C VAL A 220 -5.52 8.51 -18.11
N PRO A 221 -5.25 7.68 -19.13
CA PRO A 221 -4.00 7.80 -19.89
C PRO A 221 -3.79 9.21 -20.47
N ALA A 222 -4.81 9.79 -21.09
CA ALA A 222 -4.73 11.14 -21.68
C ALA A 222 -4.48 12.22 -20.61
N VAL A 223 -5.21 12.14 -19.49
CA VAL A 223 -5.03 13.08 -18.35
C VAL A 223 -3.64 12.92 -17.72
N LEU A 224 -3.18 11.68 -17.52
CA LEU A 224 -1.85 11.41 -16.96
C LEU A 224 -0.75 11.95 -17.89
N ALA A 225 -0.92 11.82 -19.22
CA ALA A 225 0.06 12.30 -20.19
C ALA A 225 0.35 13.81 -20.10
N ASP A 226 -0.62 14.62 -19.63
CA ASP A 226 -0.45 16.05 -19.41
C ASP A 226 0.17 16.40 -18.04
N LEU A 227 0.18 15.45 -17.10
CA LEU A 227 0.65 15.63 -15.73
C LEU A 227 2.01 14.97 -15.45
N LEU A 228 2.41 14.01 -16.30
CA LEU A 228 3.57 13.17 -16.08
C LEU A 228 4.88 13.92 -16.36
N HIS A 229 5.83 13.83 -15.43
CA HIS A 229 7.15 14.42 -15.56
C HIS A 229 8.26 13.36 -15.37
N PRO A 230 9.48 13.64 -15.88
CA PRO A 230 10.66 12.86 -15.52
C PRO A 230 10.86 12.83 -14.00
N GLY A 231 11.20 11.68 -13.48
CA GLY A 231 11.40 11.48 -12.04
C GLY A 231 10.15 11.03 -11.27
N ASP A 232 8.97 10.95 -11.89
CA ASP A 232 7.75 10.57 -11.20
C ASP A 232 7.74 9.12 -10.72
N LEU A 233 7.08 8.89 -9.58
CA LEU A 233 6.55 7.62 -9.16
C LEU A 233 5.03 7.66 -9.35
N VAL A 234 4.55 6.91 -10.33
CA VAL A 234 3.11 6.77 -10.62
C VAL A 234 2.58 5.59 -9.83
N LEU A 235 1.64 5.85 -8.93
CA LEU A 235 1.00 4.84 -8.07
C LEU A 235 -0.48 4.72 -8.43
N THR A 236 -0.90 3.58 -8.98
CA THR A 236 -2.32 3.22 -9.07
C THR A 236 -2.74 2.51 -7.79
N GLN A 237 -3.85 2.93 -7.17
CA GLN A 237 -4.30 2.33 -5.92
C GLN A 237 -5.81 2.18 -5.81
N GLY A 238 -6.26 1.01 -5.33
CA GLY A 238 -7.67 0.68 -5.09
C GLY A 238 -8.02 -0.76 -5.41
N ALA A 239 -9.15 -1.26 -4.87
CA ALA A 239 -9.60 -2.64 -5.05
C ALA A 239 -10.46 -2.86 -6.31
N GLY A 240 -10.82 -1.80 -7.02
CA GLY A 240 -11.64 -1.85 -8.23
C GLY A 240 -10.87 -2.17 -9.51
N ASN A 241 -11.37 -1.64 -10.62
CA ASN A 241 -10.79 -1.87 -11.95
C ASN A 241 -9.54 -1.01 -12.23
N VAL A 242 -9.08 -0.20 -11.28
CA VAL A 242 -7.82 0.56 -11.36
C VAL A 242 -6.59 -0.36 -11.57
N GLY A 243 -6.64 -1.61 -11.10
CA GLY A 243 -5.57 -2.58 -11.39
C GLY A 243 -5.51 -3.02 -12.86
N ALA A 244 -6.62 -2.96 -13.61
CA ALA A 244 -6.59 -3.14 -15.06
C ALA A 244 -5.96 -1.92 -15.76
N LEU A 245 -6.20 -0.73 -15.23
CA LEU A 245 -5.56 0.50 -15.69
C LEU A 245 -4.03 0.43 -15.52
N ALA A 246 -3.54 -0.10 -14.39
CA ALA A 246 -2.09 -0.28 -14.17
C ALA A 246 -1.44 -1.10 -15.29
N ARG A 247 -2.07 -2.20 -15.69
CA ARG A 247 -1.61 -3.01 -16.83
C ARG A 247 -1.65 -2.23 -18.15
N THR A 248 -2.73 -1.50 -18.40
CA THR A 248 -2.83 -0.64 -19.59
C THR A 248 -1.71 0.40 -19.64
N LEU A 249 -1.39 1.05 -18.54
CA LEU A 249 -0.29 2.03 -18.47
C LEU A 249 1.08 1.38 -18.66
N ALA A 250 1.26 0.16 -18.15
CA ALA A 250 2.46 -0.64 -18.37
C ALA A 250 2.62 -1.04 -19.83
N ASP A 251 1.55 -1.52 -20.49
CA ASP A 251 1.53 -1.88 -21.91
C ASP A 251 1.85 -0.67 -22.81
N LEU A 252 1.39 0.52 -22.42
CA LEU A 252 1.72 1.79 -23.07
C LEU A 252 3.11 2.32 -22.70
N GLN A 253 3.82 1.66 -21.77
CA GLN A 253 5.15 2.08 -21.28
C GLN A 253 5.21 3.54 -20.80
N LEU A 254 4.11 4.09 -20.28
CA LEU A 254 3.93 5.50 -19.93
C LEU A 254 4.29 6.47 -21.08
N ASP A 255 4.26 6.01 -22.33
CA ASP A 255 4.55 6.84 -23.50
C ASP A 255 3.46 7.90 -23.69
N VAL A 256 3.86 9.17 -23.55
CA VAL A 256 2.96 10.33 -23.61
C VAL A 256 2.19 10.42 -24.91
N GLY A 257 2.84 10.07 -26.05
CA GLY A 257 2.20 10.09 -27.36
C GLY A 257 1.11 9.03 -27.51
N GLN A 258 1.41 7.79 -27.08
CA GLN A 258 0.45 6.68 -27.10
C GLN A 258 -0.70 6.90 -26.11
N MET A 259 -0.40 7.43 -24.92
CA MET A 259 -1.41 7.73 -23.90
C MET A 259 -2.43 8.78 -24.40
N LYS A 260 -1.99 9.81 -25.12
CA LYS A 260 -2.89 10.84 -25.71
C LYS A 260 -3.77 10.34 -26.84
N GLN A 261 -3.36 9.29 -27.53
CA GLN A 261 -4.16 8.69 -28.63
C GLN A 261 -5.26 7.73 -28.11
N LYS A 262 -5.16 7.29 -26.86
CA LYS A 262 -6.04 6.28 -26.28
C LYS A 262 -7.17 6.86 -25.40
N GLY A 263 -7.15 8.14 -25.09
CA GLY A 263 -8.20 8.93 -24.42
C GLY A 263 -8.97 9.74 -25.42
#